data_0e5c656d2ce21d36bc292f4a0da7e0d0
#
_entry.id   0e5c656d2ce21d36bc292f4a0da7e0d0
#
_cell.length_a   1.000
_cell.length_b   1.000
_cell.length_c   1.000
_cell.angle_alpha   90.00
_cell.angle_beta   90.00
_cell.angle_gamma   90.00
#
_symmetry.space_group_name_H-M   'P 1'
#
loop_
_entity.id
_entity.type
_entity.pdbx_description
1 polymer ?
#
loop_
_entity_poly.entity_id
_entity_poly.type
_entity_poly.pdbx_seq_one_letter_code
_entity_poly.pdbx_strand_id
1 'polypeptide(L)'
;MRKLNLSKNQLDYIPKEISSLTKLRVLDLSDNNLSQIHTSVFLVPKLRVLNISNNRIKSLPKQFQTASINELILSNNLLTSIDYSLIRSVTRLVLCNNRIERFCPDIELPNLFHLWLTGNPCCKNGLISFHNKLSNLKKVYPFIEEVKDLTLIKKTLMNKNKIFISYSHDDVAWLEKVQIHLKTIANTVGDIDVWDDTRIKTGDKWKEEIDNALQRAGIAILLVSPSFLASDFIANDELPPILKKAEKEGTHIFPIFVRKISGAVFQRSKLKDFQFLNGPEKPLNGCSESEIDDYMSKLVDEIIEKMCL
;
A
#
# COMPACT_ATOMS: atom_id res chain seq x y z
N MET A 1 34.44 25.59 1.49
CA MET A 1 33.53 25.23 2.59
C MET A 1 32.82 23.92 2.22
N ARG A 2 32.70 22.94 3.14
CA ARG A 2 32.01 21.65 2.91
C ARG A 2 30.65 21.56 3.59
N LYS A 3 30.46 22.34 4.64
CA LYS A 3 29.18 22.43 5.37
C LYS A 3 28.82 23.89 5.52
N LEU A 4 27.56 24.22 5.26
CA LEU A 4 26.98 25.54 5.46
C LEU A 4 25.72 25.37 6.31
N ASN A 5 25.71 26.05 7.45
CA ASN A 5 24.54 26.12 8.32
C ASN A 5 23.96 27.53 8.26
N LEU A 6 22.73 27.62 7.77
CA LEU A 6 21.93 28.84 7.72
C LEU A 6 20.61 28.64 8.50
N SER A 7 20.57 27.65 9.38
CA SER A 7 19.38 27.35 10.19
C SER A 7 19.08 28.49 11.19
N LYS A 8 17.83 28.53 11.65
CA LYS A 8 17.34 29.48 12.67
C LYS A 8 17.55 30.93 12.25
N ASN A 9 17.19 31.24 11.00
CA ASN A 9 17.18 32.59 10.44
C ASN A 9 15.76 32.97 9.99
N GLN A 10 15.65 34.11 9.30
CA GLN A 10 14.37 34.58 8.75
C GLN A 10 14.39 34.57 7.23
N LEU A 11 15.12 33.60 6.63
CA LEU A 11 15.28 33.52 5.19
C LEU A 11 13.94 33.18 4.54
N ASP A 12 13.50 33.94 3.60
CA ASP A 12 12.33 33.75 2.75
C ASP A 12 12.69 33.29 1.34
N TYR A 13 13.95 33.44 0.92
CA TYR A 13 14.49 32.95 -0.34
C TYR A 13 15.94 32.46 -0.18
N ILE A 14 16.41 31.70 -1.16
CA ILE A 14 17.78 31.20 -1.28
C ILE A 14 18.43 31.91 -2.46
N PRO A 15 19.56 32.63 -2.27
CA PRO A 15 20.25 33.29 -3.36
C PRO A 15 20.74 32.31 -4.42
N LYS A 16 20.68 32.71 -5.70
CA LYS A 16 21.13 31.86 -6.82
C LYS A 16 22.63 31.53 -6.74
N GLU A 17 23.41 32.39 -6.09
CA GLU A 17 24.85 32.28 -5.86
C GLU A 17 25.22 31.03 -5.04
N ILE A 18 24.28 30.39 -4.37
CA ILE A 18 24.49 29.10 -3.65
C ILE A 18 25.14 28.07 -4.57
N SER A 19 24.82 28.08 -5.86
CA SER A 19 25.38 27.15 -6.86
C SER A 19 26.90 27.29 -7.04
N SER A 20 27.48 28.42 -6.71
CA SER A 20 28.95 28.65 -6.76
C SER A 20 29.71 27.89 -5.68
N LEU A 21 29.03 27.34 -4.68
CA LEU A 21 29.64 26.59 -3.59
C LEU A 21 30.00 25.15 -3.99
N THR A 22 30.88 24.98 -4.97
CA THR A 22 31.23 23.71 -5.63
C THR A 22 31.77 22.61 -4.70
N LYS A 23 32.24 22.96 -3.49
CA LYS A 23 32.76 22.02 -2.49
C LYS A 23 31.72 21.67 -1.40
N LEU A 24 30.54 22.28 -1.43
CA LEU A 24 29.51 22.12 -0.41
C LEU A 24 28.94 20.69 -0.48
N ARG A 25 28.83 20.03 0.68
CA ARG A 25 28.27 18.68 0.83
C ARG A 25 27.04 18.63 1.72
N VAL A 26 26.96 19.53 2.69
CA VAL A 26 25.88 19.62 3.65
C VAL A 26 25.37 21.05 3.69
N LEU A 27 24.09 21.22 3.44
CA LEU A 27 23.39 22.50 3.54
C LEU A 27 22.24 22.35 4.54
N ASP A 28 22.30 23.18 5.58
CA ASP A 28 21.22 23.26 6.56
C ASP A 28 20.52 24.63 6.43
N LEU A 29 19.23 24.56 6.07
CA LEU A 29 18.32 25.70 5.89
C LEU A 29 17.11 25.56 6.84
N SER A 30 17.21 24.71 7.87
CA SER A 30 16.10 24.48 8.79
C SER A 30 15.72 25.74 9.58
N ASP A 31 14.50 25.78 10.08
CA ASP A 31 14.00 26.88 10.91
C ASP A 31 14.11 28.25 10.21
N ASN A 32 13.51 28.36 9.02
CA ASN A 32 13.43 29.56 8.21
C ASN A 32 11.99 29.81 7.70
N ASN A 33 11.80 30.79 6.81
CA ASN A 33 10.49 31.13 6.24
C ASN A 33 10.34 30.73 4.76
N LEU A 34 11.16 29.79 4.28
CA LEU A 34 11.20 29.36 2.88
C LEU A 34 9.86 28.75 2.44
N SER A 35 9.25 29.30 1.40
CA SER A 35 8.03 28.75 0.79
C SER A 35 8.32 27.85 -0.42
N GLN A 36 9.52 27.97 -1.00
CA GLN A 36 10.01 27.19 -2.12
C GLN A 36 11.52 27.01 -2.05
N ILE A 37 12.02 26.00 -2.76
CA ILE A 37 13.47 25.77 -2.88
C ILE A 37 13.92 26.31 -4.22
N HIS A 38 14.84 27.25 -4.21
CA HIS A 38 15.40 27.79 -5.46
C HIS A 38 16.21 26.70 -6.18
N THR A 39 16.03 26.60 -7.49
CA THR A 39 16.64 25.55 -8.34
C THR A 39 18.16 25.53 -8.31
N SER A 40 18.82 26.65 -8.02
CA SER A 40 20.29 26.75 -7.85
C SER A 40 20.85 25.82 -6.77
N VAL A 41 20.07 25.45 -5.77
CA VAL A 41 20.48 24.49 -4.73
C VAL A 41 20.85 23.14 -5.35
N PHE A 42 20.11 22.73 -6.40
CA PHE A 42 20.30 21.44 -7.08
C PHE A 42 21.46 21.47 -8.09
N LEU A 43 21.97 22.65 -8.39
CA LEU A 43 23.17 22.84 -9.20
C LEU A 43 24.46 22.75 -8.41
N VAL A 44 24.39 22.62 -7.07
CA VAL A 44 25.55 22.39 -6.21
C VAL A 44 26.09 20.97 -6.41
N PRO A 45 27.24 20.77 -7.08
CA PRO A 45 27.57 19.47 -7.68
C PRO A 45 27.92 18.39 -6.67
N LYS A 46 28.31 18.78 -5.46
CA LYS A 46 28.71 17.83 -4.39
C LYS A 46 27.77 17.80 -3.21
N LEU A 47 26.60 18.43 -3.32
CA LEU A 47 25.60 18.40 -2.24
C LEU A 47 25.07 16.99 -2.04
N ARG A 48 25.08 16.52 -0.80
CA ARG A 48 24.63 15.17 -0.41
C ARG A 48 23.57 15.20 0.66
N VAL A 49 23.61 16.18 1.54
CA VAL A 49 22.66 16.34 2.64
C VAL A 49 22.02 17.72 2.53
N LEU A 50 20.70 17.73 2.47
CA LEU A 50 19.89 18.94 2.45
C LEU A 50 18.85 18.88 3.56
N ASN A 51 18.98 19.75 4.54
CA ASN A 51 18.00 19.94 5.60
C ASN A 51 17.22 21.23 5.35
N ILE A 52 15.90 21.11 5.16
CA ILE A 52 14.96 22.23 4.99
C ILE A 52 13.79 22.07 5.95
N SER A 53 13.99 21.39 7.07
CA SER A 53 12.93 21.19 8.07
C SER A 53 12.47 22.55 8.66
N ASN A 54 11.26 22.57 9.22
CA ASN A 54 10.69 23.77 9.84
C ASN A 54 10.66 24.97 8.88
N ASN A 55 10.03 24.79 7.72
CA ASN A 55 9.84 25.81 6.71
C ASN A 55 8.37 25.76 6.21
N ARG A 56 8.08 26.38 5.06
CA ARG A 56 6.73 26.44 4.47
C ARG A 56 6.68 25.82 3.07
N ILE A 57 7.53 24.82 2.80
CA ILE A 57 7.65 24.16 1.50
C ILE A 57 6.39 23.36 1.19
N LYS A 58 5.81 23.59 0.00
CA LYS A 58 4.59 22.92 -0.47
C LYS A 58 4.87 21.80 -1.48
N SER A 59 5.97 21.88 -2.22
CA SER A 59 6.36 20.90 -3.23
C SER A 59 7.87 20.95 -3.50
N LEU A 60 8.41 19.88 -4.08
CA LEU A 60 9.77 19.86 -4.62
C LEU A 60 9.74 20.33 -6.08
N PRO A 61 10.70 21.15 -6.52
CA PRO A 61 10.78 21.57 -7.92
C PRO A 61 11.31 20.41 -8.79
N LYS A 62 10.88 20.36 -10.07
CA LYS A 62 11.29 19.30 -11.02
C LYS A 62 12.81 19.15 -11.18
N GLN A 63 13.56 20.22 -11.02
CA GLN A 63 15.02 20.23 -11.08
C GLN A 63 15.68 19.38 -10.00
N PHE A 64 14.97 19.00 -8.95
CA PHE A 64 15.48 18.09 -7.92
C PHE A 64 15.91 16.74 -8.52
N GLN A 65 15.31 16.30 -9.63
CA GLN A 65 15.64 15.06 -10.31
C GLN A 65 17.13 14.95 -10.70
N THR A 66 17.80 16.07 -10.95
CA THR A 66 19.22 16.11 -11.32
C THR A 66 20.16 16.18 -10.13
N ALA A 67 19.62 16.34 -8.93
CA ALA A 67 20.42 16.47 -7.71
C ALA A 67 20.97 15.13 -7.25
N SER A 68 22.21 15.15 -6.74
CA SER A 68 22.86 13.96 -6.15
C SER A 68 22.66 13.89 -4.63
N ILE A 69 21.48 14.30 -4.14
CA ILE A 69 21.17 14.38 -2.72
C ILE A 69 20.83 12.98 -2.22
N ASN A 70 21.56 12.52 -1.20
CA ASN A 70 21.35 11.23 -0.56
C ASN A 70 20.44 11.33 0.67
N GLU A 71 20.58 12.40 1.45
CA GLU A 71 19.78 12.64 2.64
C GLU A 71 18.96 13.92 2.47
N LEU A 72 17.64 13.79 2.54
CA LEU A 72 16.70 14.89 2.40
C LEU A 72 15.80 14.97 3.62
N ILE A 73 15.87 16.09 4.34
CA ILE A 73 15.10 16.34 5.56
C ILE A 73 14.12 17.48 5.30
N LEU A 74 12.82 17.14 5.32
CA LEU A 74 11.69 18.02 5.00
C LEU A 74 10.64 18.05 6.11
N SER A 75 10.99 17.64 7.33
CA SER A 75 10.04 17.63 8.45
C SER A 75 9.45 19.02 8.71
N ASN A 76 8.20 19.05 9.22
CA ASN A 76 7.52 20.29 9.57
C ASN A 76 7.48 21.29 8.39
N ASN A 77 6.91 20.84 7.29
CA ASN A 77 6.63 21.64 6.10
C ASN A 77 5.14 21.50 5.70
N LEU A 78 4.77 21.94 4.52
CA LEU A 78 3.40 21.97 4.02
C LEU A 78 3.17 21.03 2.82
N LEU A 79 3.99 19.98 2.68
CA LEU A 79 3.91 19.03 1.58
C LEU A 79 2.60 18.23 1.64
N THR A 80 1.85 18.18 0.55
CA THR A 80 0.63 17.37 0.42
C THR A 80 0.87 16.05 -0.31
N SER A 81 1.91 16.01 -1.13
CA SER A 81 2.34 14.83 -1.90
C SER A 81 3.83 14.90 -2.20
N ILE A 82 4.38 13.79 -2.69
CA ILE A 82 5.74 13.70 -3.20
C ILE A 82 5.69 13.15 -4.64
N ASP A 83 6.36 13.83 -5.55
CA ASP A 83 6.69 13.23 -6.85
C ASP A 83 7.87 12.29 -6.67
N TYR A 84 7.60 11.00 -6.71
CA TYR A 84 8.59 9.95 -6.43
C TYR A 84 9.73 9.91 -7.46
N SER A 85 9.49 10.39 -8.68
CA SER A 85 10.52 10.47 -9.71
C SER A 85 11.68 11.38 -9.30
N LEU A 86 11.41 12.37 -8.44
CA LEU A 86 12.40 13.35 -7.98
C LEU A 86 13.35 12.78 -6.92
N ILE A 87 12.94 11.74 -6.18
CA ILE A 87 13.68 11.22 -5.02
C ILE A 87 14.43 9.92 -5.27
N ARG A 88 14.64 9.52 -6.54
CA ARG A 88 15.30 8.25 -6.90
C ARG A 88 16.72 8.08 -6.34
N SER A 89 17.46 9.17 -6.14
CA SER A 89 18.82 9.17 -5.57
C SER A 89 18.83 9.18 -4.04
N VAL A 90 17.68 9.46 -3.41
CA VAL A 90 17.59 9.65 -1.96
C VAL A 90 17.69 8.31 -1.25
N THR A 91 18.58 8.23 -0.26
CA THR A 91 18.77 7.04 0.59
C THR A 91 18.10 7.18 1.95
N ARG A 92 17.97 8.42 2.42
CA ARG A 92 17.31 8.77 3.68
C ARG A 92 16.36 9.93 3.46
N LEU A 93 15.07 9.70 3.67
CA LEU A 93 14.01 10.67 3.47
C LEU A 93 13.23 10.91 4.77
N VAL A 94 13.20 12.16 5.23
CA VAL A 94 12.50 12.55 6.45
C VAL A 94 11.39 13.53 6.12
N LEU A 95 10.15 13.12 6.27
CA LEU A 95 8.93 13.84 5.90
C LEU A 95 7.98 14.07 7.08
N CYS A 96 8.44 13.90 8.31
CA CYS A 96 7.59 14.03 9.50
C CYS A 96 6.81 15.35 9.53
N ASN A 97 5.58 15.31 10.05
CA ASN A 97 4.76 16.50 10.27
C ASN A 97 4.59 17.35 8.99
N ASN A 98 4.14 16.72 7.94
CA ASN A 98 3.67 17.35 6.71
C ASN A 98 2.15 17.12 6.55
N ARG A 99 1.61 17.36 5.37
CA ARG A 99 0.20 17.19 5.02
C ARG A 99 -0.01 16.11 3.97
N ILE A 100 0.88 15.09 3.94
CA ILE A 100 0.85 14.02 2.95
C ILE A 100 -0.32 13.10 3.26
N GLU A 101 -1.33 13.10 2.38
CA GLU A 101 -2.53 12.31 2.53
C GLU A 101 -2.32 10.84 2.13
N ARG A 102 -1.43 10.59 1.16
CA ARG A 102 -1.12 9.26 0.65
C ARG A 102 0.37 9.15 0.36
N PHE A 103 0.98 8.04 0.78
CA PHE A 103 2.35 7.68 0.40
C PHE A 103 2.32 6.32 -0.30
N CYS A 104 2.35 6.35 -1.62
CA CYS A 104 2.17 5.18 -2.48
C CYS A 104 3.03 5.34 -3.73
N PRO A 105 4.34 4.98 -3.66
CA PRO A 105 5.23 5.10 -4.82
C PRO A 105 4.75 4.23 -5.98
N ASP A 106 4.53 4.84 -7.13
CA ASP A 106 4.18 4.20 -8.40
C ASP A 106 5.41 3.68 -9.15
N ILE A 107 6.59 4.08 -8.70
CA ILE A 107 7.89 3.72 -9.28
C ILE A 107 8.80 3.08 -8.23
N GLU A 108 9.80 2.32 -8.69
CA GLU A 108 10.82 1.78 -7.82
C GLU A 108 11.74 2.87 -7.24
N LEU A 109 12.00 2.76 -5.93
CA LEU A 109 12.94 3.60 -5.19
C LEU A 109 14.05 2.72 -4.58
N PRO A 110 14.92 2.12 -5.40
CA PRO A 110 15.88 1.10 -4.95
C PRO A 110 16.93 1.66 -3.98
N ASN A 111 17.12 2.96 -3.98
CA ASN A 111 18.11 3.63 -3.12
C ASN A 111 17.52 4.06 -1.78
N LEU A 112 16.22 4.02 -1.57
CA LEU A 112 15.60 4.47 -0.32
C LEU A 112 15.73 3.39 0.75
N PHE A 113 16.57 3.64 1.76
CA PHE A 113 16.82 2.72 2.88
C PHE A 113 16.11 3.13 4.17
N HIS A 114 15.88 4.43 4.36
CA HIS A 114 15.27 4.97 5.57
C HIS A 114 14.21 6.02 5.23
N LEU A 115 13.02 5.86 5.80
CA LEU A 115 11.88 6.74 5.57
C LEU A 115 11.21 7.12 6.90
N TRP A 116 10.94 8.40 7.10
CA TRP A 116 10.17 8.93 8.24
C TRP A 116 8.95 9.68 7.75
N LEU A 117 7.76 9.25 8.19
CA LEU A 117 6.45 9.81 7.77
C LEU A 117 5.58 10.26 8.94
N THR A 118 6.03 10.11 10.18
CA THR A 118 5.24 10.43 11.39
C THR A 118 4.57 11.81 11.29
N GLY A 119 3.34 11.92 11.78
CA GLY A 119 2.61 13.20 11.78
C GLY A 119 1.98 13.60 10.45
N ASN A 120 1.97 12.71 9.44
CA ASN A 120 1.23 12.94 8.20
C ASN A 120 -0.18 12.29 8.27
N PRO A 121 -1.18 12.83 7.54
CA PRO A 121 -2.50 12.22 7.43
C PRO A 121 -2.46 10.76 6.96
N CYS A 122 -1.57 10.42 6.00
CA CYS A 122 -1.41 9.04 5.50
C CYS A 122 -1.10 8.03 6.61
N CYS A 123 -0.40 8.43 7.68
CA CYS A 123 -0.08 7.54 8.81
C CYS A 123 -1.33 7.21 9.64
N LYS A 124 -2.23 8.19 9.82
CA LYS A 124 -3.48 8.01 10.57
C LYS A 124 -4.52 7.21 9.80
N ASN A 125 -4.55 7.39 8.48
CA ASN A 125 -5.57 6.81 7.62
C ASN A 125 -5.15 5.47 7.01
N GLY A 126 -3.97 4.95 7.35
CA GLY A 126 -3.43 3.71 6.76
C GLY A 126 -3.12 3.80 5.26
N LEU A 127 -3.03 5.01 4.71
CA LEU A 127 -2.79 5.26 3.29
C LEU A 127 -1.30 5.27 2.93
N ILE A 128 -0.57 4.26 3.42
CA ILE A 128 0.83 4.02 3.10
C ILE A 128 0.92 2.67 2.40
N SER A 129 1.41 2.65 1.18
CA SER A 129 1.65 1.41 0.45
C SER A 129 3.01 1.45 -0.24
N PHE A 130 3.69 0.33 -0.24
CA PHE A 130 5.04 0.23 -0.80
C PHE A 130 5.15 -0.70 -2.01
N HIS A 131 4.12 -1.47 -2.36
CA HIS A 131 3.99 -2.31 -3.57
C HIS A 131 5.31 -2.94 -4.06
N ASN A 132 6.12 -3.51 -3.21
CA ASN A 132 7.46 -4.02 -3.55
C ASN A 132 8.41 -2.99 -4.20
N LYS A 133 7.99 -1.73 -4.33
CA LYS A 133 8.78 -0.65 -4.96
C LYS A 133 9.92 -0.13 -4.07
N LEU A 134 9.99 -0.61 -2.83
CA LEU A 134 11.00 -0.25 -1.84
C LEU A 134 11.76 -1.48 -1.36
N SER A 135 12.30 -2.27 -2.28
CA SER A 135 12.98 -3.54 -2.01
C SER A 135 14.13 -3.43 -0.99
N ASN A 136 14.80 -2.29 -0.95
CA ASN A 136 15.95 -2.04 -0.08
C ASN A 136 15.62 -1.27 1.20
N LEU A 137 14.33 -1.00 1.46
CA LEU A 137 13.93 -0.23 2.64
C LEU A 137 14.25 -1.01 3.93
N LYS A 138 15.19 -0.50 4.71
CA LYS A 138 15.66 -1.10 5.97
C LYS A 138 14.85 -0.67 7.17
N LYS A 139 14.39 0.59 7.19
CA LYS A 139 13.66 1.18 8.30
C LYS A 139 12.62 2.17 7.81
N VAL A 140 11.38 2.00 8.24
CA VAL A 140 10.32 2.99 8.12
C VAL A 140 9.99 3.49 9.50
N TYR A 141 9.91 4.78 9.64
CA TYR A 141 9.45 5.41 10.85
C TYR A 141 8.19 6.22 10.51
N PRO A 142 7.02 5.57 10.49
CA PRO A 142 5.91 6.26 11.02
C PRO A 142 5.86 5.91 12.39
N PHE A 143 6.27 6.13 13.33
CA PHE A 143 5.64 5.22 14.13
C PHE A 143 5.32 5.81 15.37
N ILE A 144 4.13 6.11 15.62
CA ILE A 144 3.16 5.38 16.43
C ILE A 144 3.89 4.57 17.51
N GLU A 145 3.92 5.16 18.69
CA GLU A 145 4.33 4.48 19.93
C GLU A 145 3.58 3.16 20.19
N GLU A 146 2.58 2.79 19.35
CA GLU A 146 1.73 1.62 19.53
C GLU A 146 2.03 0.43 18.60
N VAL A 147 2.98 0.54 17.67
CA VAL A 147 3.31 -0.63 16.85
C VAL A 147 4.61 -1.26 17.32
N LYS A 148 4.47 -2.17 18.23
CA LYS A 148 5.56 -2.94 18.85
C LYS A 148 6.31 -3.88 17.90
N ASP A 149 5.91 -3.99 16.62
CA ASP A 149 6.52 -4.97 15.71
C ASP A 149 6.58 -4.50 14.25
N LEU A 150 7.78 -4.07 13.83
CA LEU A 150 8.10 -3.78 12.42
C LEU A 150 7.85 -4.99 11.49
N THR A 151 7.90 -6.19 12.05
CA THR A 151 7.62 -7.44 11.35
C THR A 151 6.13 -7.50 10.99
N LEU A 152 5.25 -7.03 11.88
CA LEU A 152 3.80 -7.01 11.65
C LEU A 152 3.43 -6.02 10.53
N ILE A 153 4.09 -4.85 10.48
CA ILE A 153 3.84 -3.84 9.44
C ILE A 153 4.38 -4.27 8.09
N LYS A 154 5.61 -4.76 8.04
CA LYS A 154 6.12 -5.41 6.83
C LYS A 154 5.17 -6.51 6.38
N LYS A 155 4.66 -7.31 7.31
CA LYS A 155 3.70 -8.38 7.05
C LYS A 155 2.37 -7.85 6.53
N THR A 156 1.81 -6.81 7.13
CA THR A 156 0.53 -6.19 6.72
C THR A 156 0.66 -5.45 5.38
N LEU A 157 1.75 -4.71 5.16
CA LEU A 157 1.98 -3.97 3.92
C LEU A 157 2.41 -4.90 2.76
N MET A 158 3.16 -5.97 3.04
CA MET A 158 3.51 -6.99 2.05
C MET A 158 2.34 -7.90 1.67
N ASN A 159 1.26 -7.89 2.43
CA ASN A 159 0.13 -8.79 2.23
C ASN A 159 -1.02 -8.18 1.42
N LYS A 160 -1.01 -6.85 1.19
CA LYS A 160 -2.12 -6.18 0.46
C LYS A 160 -2.28 -6.66 -0.98
N ASN A 161 -1.22 -7.13 -1.62
CA ASN A 161 -1.27 -7.72 -2.95
C ASN A 161 -1.48 -9.24 -2.94
N LYS A 162 -1.66 -9.85 -1.76
CA LYS A 162 -1.92 -11.29 -1.62
C LYS A 162 -3.41 -11.53 -1.45
N ILE A 163 -3.97 -12.18 -2.43
CA ILE A 163 -5.40 -12.49 -2.52
C ILE A 163 -5.58 -13.97 -2.23
N PHE A 164 -6.37 -14.28 -1.21
CA PHE A 164 -6.81 -15.64 -0.91
C PHE A 164 -8.22 -15.81 -1.44
N ILE A 165 -8.48 -16.90 -2.18
CA ILE A 165 -9.83 -17.24 -2.66
C ILE A 165 -10.29 -18.49 -1.93
N SER A 166 -11.37 -18.35 -1.16
CA SER A 166 -12.06 -19.46 -0.51
C SER A 166 -13.32 -19.80 -1.28
N TYR A 167 -13.47 -21.07 -1.63
CA TYR A 167 -14.59 -21.56 -2.43
C TYR A 167 -14.86 -23.03 -2.12
N SER A 168 -16.05 -23.53 -2.47
CA SER A 168 -16.33 -24.98 -2.49
C SER A 168 -15.90 -25.58 -3.83
N HIS A 169 -15.34 -26.78 -3.82
CA HIS A 169 -14.97 -27.49 -5.06
C HIS A 169 -16.12 -27.66 -6.05
N ASP A 170 -17.38 -27.65 -5.57
CA ASP A 170 -18.57 -27.62 -6.44
C ASP A 170 -18.69 -26.29 -7.23
N ASP A 171 -17.92 -25.27 -6.88
CA ASP A 171 -17.98 -23.93 -7.44
C ASP A 171 -16.73 -23.56 -8.25
N VAL A 172 -15.93 -24.55 -8.68
CA VAL A 172 -14.66 -24.33 -9.40
C VAL A 172 -14.82 -23.48 -10.66
N ALA A 173 -15.94 -23.58 -11.37
CA ALA A 173 -16.19 -22.75 -12.55
C ALA A 173 -16.26 -21.24 -12.22
N TRP A 174 -16.68 -20.90 -11.02
CA TRP A 174 -16.67 -19.50 -10.53
C TRP A 174 -15.27 -19.05 -10.13
N LEU A 175 -14.46 -19.95 -9.55
CA LEU A 175 -13.05 -19.68 -9.31
C LEU A 175 -12.32 -19.28 -10.60
N GLU A 176 -12.49 -20.07 -11.67
CA GLU A 176 -11.85 -19.81 -12.97
C GLU A 176 -12.25 -18.43 -13.54
N LYS A 177 -13.54 -18.07 -13.46
CA LYS A 177 -14.00 -16.73 -13.88
C LYS A 177 -13.33 -15.62 -13.08
N VAL A 178 -13.27 -15.72 -11.77
CA VAL A 178 -12.59 -14.73 -10.91
C VAL A 178 -11.10 -14.65 -11.23
N GLN A 179 -10.40 -15.77 -11.40
CA GLN A 179 -8.98 -15.82 -11.73
C GLN A 179 -8.66 -15.11 -13.06
N ILE A 180 -9.54 -15.26 -14.09
CA ILE A 180 -9.37 -14.57 -15.38
C ILE A 180 -9.36 -13.06 -15.19
N HIS A 181 -10.32 -12.53 -14.42
CA HIS A 181 -10.41 -11.09 -14.17
C HIS A 181 -9.26 -10.57 -13.28
N LEU A 182 -8.87 -11.32 -12.26
CA LEU A 182 -7.71 -10.96 -11.42
C LEU A 182 -6.39 -10.94 -12.22
N LYS A 183 -6.26 -11.80 -13.23
CA LYS A 183 -5.09 -11.81 -14.11
C LYS A 183 -4.94 -10.49 -14.89
N THR A 184 -6.03 -9.77 -15.13
CA THR A 184 -5.95 -8.43 -15.76
C THR A 184 -5.21 -7.44 -14.85
N ILE A 185 -5.41 -7.50 -13.54
CA ILE A 185 -4.67 -6.67 -12.57
C ILE A 185 -3.18 -6.99 -12.65
N ALA A 186 -2.81 -8.27 -12.62
CA ALA A 186 -1.42 -8.71 -12.70
C ALA A 186 -0.71 -8.18 -13.96
N ASN A 187 -1.42 -8.16 -15.08
CA ASN A 187 -0.86 -7.76 -16.38
C ASN A 187 -0.79 -6.24 -16.59
N THR A 188 -1.64 -5.45 -15.88
CA THR A 188 -1.80 -4.01 -16.17
C THR A 188 -1.36 -3.10 -15.05
N VAL A 189 -1.57 -3.53 -13.82
CA VAL A 189 -1.40 -2.68 -12.64
C VAL A 189 -0.14 -3.05 -11.85
N GLY A 190 0.15 -4.33 -11.72
CA GLY A 190 1.33 -4.81 -11.02
C GLY A 190 1.12 -6.14 -10.31
N ASP A 191 2.13 -6.54 -9.57
CA ASP A 191 2.29 -7.86 -8.98
C ASP A 191 1.20 -8.15 -7.94
N ILE A 192 0.29 -9.05 -8.26
CA ILE A 192 -0.65 -9.68 -7.31
C ILE A 192 -0.31 -11.15 -7.17
N ASP A 193 -0.40 -11.66 -5.96
CA ASP A 193 -0.23 -13.09 -5.66
C ASP A 193 -1.60 -13.67 -5.27
N VAL A 194 -2.24 -14.32 -6.24
CA VAL A 194 -3.54 -14.97 -6.04
C VAL A 194 -3.30 -16.40 -5.58
N TRP A 195 -3.84 -16.76 -4.44
CA TRP A 195 -3.74 -18.09 -3.87
C TRP A 195 -5.13 -18.73 -3.72
N ASP A 196 -5.25 -19.96 -4.17
CA ASP A 196 -6.35 -20.89 -3.94
C ASP A 196 -5.78 -22.31 -3.79
N ASP A 197 -6.59 -23.27 -3.39
CA ASP A 197 -6.15 -24.63 -3.06
C ASP A 197 -5.65 -25.43 -4.27
N THR A 198 -5.91 -25.00 -5.51
CA THR A 198 -5.35 -25.62 -6.72
C THR A 198 -3.82 -25.48 -6.79
N ARG A 199 -3.22 -24.60 -5.99
CA ARG A 199 -1.76 -24.43 -5.89
C ARG A 199 -1.07 -25.47 -5.04
N ILE A 200 -1.83 -26.26 -4.27
CA ILE A 200 -1.29 -27.34 -3.41
C ILE A 200 -0.82 -28.50 -4.29
N LYS A 201 0.42 -28.91 -4.11
CA LYS A 201 1.03 -29.99 -4.90
C LYS A 201 0.96 -31.32 -4.17
N THR A 202 1.05 -32.39 -4.93
CA THR A 202 1.17 -33.74 -4.36
C THR A 202 2.37 -33.82 -3.42
N GLY A 203 2.13 -34.22 -2.18
CA GLY A 203 3.15 -34.29 -1.12
C GLY A 203 3.19 -33.11 -0.16
N ASP A 204 2.51 -32.00 -0.49
CA ASP A 204 2.38 -30.85 0.41
C ASP A 204 1.42 -31.21 1.56
N LYS A 205 1.66 -30.60 2.71
CA LYS A 205 0.74 -30.67 3.85
C LYS A 205 -0.35 -29.59 3.65
N TRP A 206 -1.42 -29.98 3.01
CA TRP A 206 -2.46 -29.08 2.55
C TRP A 206 -3.00 -28.10 3.62
N LYS A 207 -3.16 -28.54 4.87
CA LYS A 207 -3.62 -27.66 5.96
C LYS A 207 -2.59 -26.60 6.31
N GLU A 208 -1.29 -26.95 6.33
CA GLU A 208 -0.21 -25.98 6.58
C GLU A 208 -0.11 -24.95 5.44
N GLU A 209 -0.32 -25.36 4.19
CA GLU A 209 -0.30 -24.46 3.04
C GLU A 209 -1.47 -23.47 3.06
N ILE A 210 -2.67 -23.92 3.38
CA ILE A 210 -3.85 -23.06 3.55
C ILE A 210 -3.61 -22.06 4.71
N ASP A 211 -3.16 -22.53 5.87
CA ASP A 211 -2.89 -21.67 7.02
C ASP A 211 -1.83 -20.60 6.68
N ASN A 212 -0.78 -20.99 5.96
CA ASN A 212 0.26 -20.07 5.51
C ASN A 212 -0.28 -19.02 4.52
N ALA A 213 -1.13 -19.43 3.58
CA ALA A 213 -1.75 -18.52 2.62
C ALA A 213 -2.71 -17.55 3.32
N LEU A 214 -3.55 -18.05 4.22
CA LEU A 214 -4.45 -17.23 5.05
C LEU A 214 -3.69 -16.21 5.89
N GLN A 215 -2.58 -16.63 6.52
CA GLN A 215 -1.76 -15.71 7.32
C GLN A 215 -1.13 -14.59 6.48
N ARG A 216 -0.91 -14.80 5.20
CA ARG A 216 -0.31 -13.82 4.29
C ARG A 216 -1.32 -12.98 3.53
N ALA A 217 -2.59 -13.40 3.45
CA ALA A 217 -3.59 -12.70 2.67
C ALA A 217 -3.92 -11.31 3.25
N GLY A 218 -3.88 -10.30 2.41
CA GLY A 218 -4.40 -8.96 2.70
C GLY A 218 -5.81 -8.76 2.15
N ILE A 219 -6.20 -9.60 1.19
CA ILE A 219 -7.53 -9.64 0.58
C ILE A 219 -8.02 -11.08 0.62
N ALA A 220 -9.29 -11.28 0.97
CA ALA A 220 -9.97 -12.56 0.90
C ALA A 220 -11.22 -12.45 0.04
N ILE A 221 -11.31 -13.25 -1.02
CA ILE A 221 -12.50 -13.38 -1.86
C ILE A 221 -13.20 -14.66 -1.41
N LEU A 222 -14.50 -14.57 -1.08
CA LEU A 222 -15.30 -15.69 -0.65
C LEU A 222 -16.38 -15.96 -1.69
N LEU A 223 -16.33 -17.12 -2.36
CA LEU A 223 -17.33 -17.55 -3.34
C LEU A 223 -18.47 -18.27 -2.62
N VAL A 224 -19.46 -17.51 -2.20
CA VAL A 224 -20.49 -17.99 -1.26
C VAL A 224 -21.63 -18.68 -2.01
N SER A 225 -21.85 -19.95 -1.65
CA SER A 225 -22.88 -20.84 -2.19
C SER A 225 -23.46 -21.71 -1.08
N PRO A 226 -24.52 -22.52 -1.35
CA PRO A 226 -24.95 -23.54 -0.42
C PRO A 226 -23.84 -24.54 -0.06
N SER A 227 -23.05 -24.99 -1.03
CA SER A 227 -21.93 -25.91 -0.82
C SER A 227 -20.80 -25.27 0.01
N PHE A 228 -20.52 -23.98 -0.21
CA PHE A 228 -19.58 -23.21 0.60
C PHE A 228 -19.99 -23.20 2.09
N LEU A 229 -21.27 -22.90 2.37
CA LEU A 229 -21.78 -22.85 3.74
C LEU A 229 -21.94 -24.22 4.39
N ALA A 230 -22.08 -25.29 3.59
CA ALA A 230 -22.18 -26.67 4.06
C ALA A 230 -20.82 -27.34 4.29
N SER A 231 -19.72 -26.74 3.84
CA SER A 231 -18.37 -27.28 4.03
C SER A 231 -17.91 -27.10 5.48
N ASP A 232 -17.75 -28.22 6.19
CA ASP A 232 -17.22 -28.24 7.56
C ASP A 232 -15.83 -27.63 7.64
N PHE A 233 -14.99 -27.87 6.64
CA PHE A 233 -13.64 -27.32 6.57
C PHE A 233 -13.67 -25.79 6.44
N ILE A 234 -14.45 -25.25 5.53
CA ILE A 234 -14.58 -23.78 5.37
C ILE A 234 -15.15 -23.17 6.65
N ALA A 235 -16.18 -23.78 7.23
CA ALA A 235 -16.83 -23.25 8.42
C ALA A 235 -15.94 -23.25 9.67
N ASN A 236 -15.06 -24.22 9.81
CA ASN A 236 -14.28 -24.44 11.03
C ASN A 236 -12.81 -24.04 10.88
N ASP A 237 -12.19 -24.23 9.73
CA ASP A 237 -10.75 -24.04 9.52
C ASP A 237 -10.39 -22.79 8.70
N GLU A 238 -11.19 -22.36 7.69
CA GLU A 238 -10.87 -21.20 6.87
C GLU A 238 -11.57 -19.92 7.31
N LEU A 239 -12.89 -19.95 7.44
CA LEU A 239 -13.67 -18.74 7.68
C LEU A 239 -13.34 -18.06 9.02
N PRO A 240 -13.18 -18.73 10.16
CA PRO A 240 -12.85 -18.09 11.42
C PRO A 240 -11.52 -17.34 11.42
N PRO A 241 -10.40 -17.88 10.87
CA PRO A 241 -9.17 -17.13 10.72
C PRO A 241 -9.30 -15.89 9.83
N ILE A 242 -10.05 -15.99 8.70
CA ILE A 242 -10.30 -14.86 7.78
C ILE A 242 -11.03 -13.74 8.52
N LEU A 243 -12.13 -14.05 9.21
CA LEU A 243 -12.93 -13.06 9.96
C LEU A 243 -12.11 -12.40 11.07
N LYS A 244 -11.38 -13.21 11.86
CA LYS A 244 -10.48 -12.69 12.91
C LYS A 244 -9.40 -11.75 12.35
N LYS A 245 -8.90 -12.07 11.18
CA LYS A 245 -7.87 -11.28 10.51
C LYS A 245 -8.43 -9.97 9.96
N ALA A 246 -9.65 -9.97 9.44
CA ALA A 246 -10.35 -8.77 9.03
C ALA A 246 -10.54 -7.79 10.20
N GLU A 247 -10.94 -8.31 11.37
CA GLU A 247 -11.13 -7.50 12.57
C GLU A 247 -9.83 -6.93 13.16
N LYS A 248 -8.74 -7.71 13.14
CA LYS A 248 -7.50 -7.38 13.86
C LYS A 248 -6.38 -6.80 13.00
N GLU A 249 -6.32 -7.22 11.74
CA GLU A 249 -5.19 -6.93 10.84
C GLU A 249 -5.59 -6.15 9.60
N GLY A 250 -6.89 -5.82 9.45
CA GLY A 250 -7.41 -5.03 8.33
C GLY A 250 -7.44 -5.78 7.00
N THR A 251 -7.54 -7.12 7.00
CA THR A 251 -7.77 -7.90 5.77
C THR A 251 -9.13 -7.52 5.19
N HIS A 252 -9.16 -7.18 3.91
CA HIS A 252 -10.41 -6.85 3.21
C HIS A 252 -11.09 -8.12 2.72
N ILE A 253 -12.38 -8.28 3.05
CA ILE A 253 -13.19 -9.43 2.65
C ILE A 253 -14.14 -9.01 1.54
N PHE A 254 -14.12 -9.75 0.42
CA PHE A 254 -15.01 -9.59 -0.73
C PHE A 254 -15.90 -10.84 -0.87
N PRO A 255 -17.02 -10.90 -0.18
CA PRO A 255 -17.94 -12.01 -0.34
C PRO A 255 -18.83 -11.82 -1.57
N ILE A 256 -19.00 -12.88 -2.35
CA ILE A 256 -19.75 -12.90 -3.62
C ILE A 256 -20.74 -14.04 -3.58
N PHE A 257 -22.01 -13.76 -3.79
CA PHE A 257 -23.03 -14.79 -3.97
C PHE A 257 -22.89 -15.42 -5.36
N VAL A 258 -22.32 -16.62 -5.45
CA VAL A 258 -22.20 -17.34 -6.72
C VAL A 258 -23.42 -18.17 -7.03
N ARG A 259 -24.08 -18.72 -6.00
CA ARG A 259 -25.37 -19.44 -6.11
C ARG A 259 -26.35 -18.98 -5.04
N LYS A 260 -27.65 -19.13 -5.31
CA LYS A 260 -28.73 -18.71 -4.41
C LYS A 260 -28.66 -19.47 -3.09
N ILE A 261 -28.79 -18.74 -1.99
CA ILE A 261 -28.81 -19.24 -0.62
C ILE A 261 -30.18 -18.90 0.00
N SER A 262 -30.69 -19.75 0.88
CA SER A 262 -31.86 -19.41 1.68
C SER A 262 -31.57 -18.18 2.56
N GLY A 263 -32.47 -17.17 2.52
CA GLY A 263 -32.34 -15.99 3.36
C GLY A 263 -32.27 -16.33 4.86
N ALA A 264 -33.02 -17.33 5.31
CA ALA A 264 -32.96 -17.78 6.71
C ALA A 264 -31.60 -18.39 7.09
N VAL A 265 -30.92 -19.07 6.17
CA VAL A 265 -29.56 -19.61 6.37
C VAL A 265 -28.56 -18.47 6.38
N PHE A 266 -28.67 -17.54 5.43
CA PHE A 266 -27.78 -16.37 5.35
C PHE A 266 -27.83 -15.53 6.64
N GLN A 267 -29.02 -15.21 7.15
CA GLN A 267 -29.20 -14.43 8.37
C GLN A 267 -28.59 -15.09 9.63
N ARG A 268 -28.34 -16.38 9.60
CA ARG A 268 -27.68 -17.13 10.67
C ARG A 268 -26.19 -17.35 10.43
N SER A 269 -25.69 -16.99 9.24
CA SER A 269 -24.28 -17.15 8.89
C SER A 269 -23.42 -16.06 9.54
N LYS A 270 -22.13 -16.34 9.71
CA LYS A 270 -21.13 -15.38 10.18
C LYS A 270 -20.85 -14.26 9.15
N LEU A 271 -21.39 -14.38 7.93
CA LEU A 271 -21.18 -13.43 6.84
C LEU A 271 -22.28 -12.37 6.73
N LYS A 272 -23.35 -12.46 7.52
CA LYS A 272 -24.52 -11.55 7.43
C LYS A 272 -24.19 -10.05 7.59
N ASP A 273 -23.13 -9.75 8.34
CA ASP A 273 -22.73 -8.36 8.65
C ASP A 273 -21.74 -7.78 7.63
N PHE A 274 -21.35 -8.55 6.62
CA PHE A 274 -20.44 -8.10 5.57
C PHE A 274 -21.21 -7.54 4.36
N GLN A 275 -20.61 -6.55 3.72
CA GLN A 275 -21.09 -6.03 2.44
C GLN A 275 -20.64 -6.97 1.32
N PHE A 276 -21.59 -7.49 0.56
CA PHE A 276 -21.35 -8.36 -0.58
C PHE A 276 -21.20 -7.56 -1.88
N LEU A 277 -20.44 -8.11 -2.82
CA LEU A 277 -20.30 -7.54 -4.16
C LEU A 277 -21.64 -7.43 -4.90
N ASN A 278 -22.47 -8.46 -4.75
CA ASN A 278 -23.83 -8.60 -5.30
C ASN A 278 -24.85 -8.92 -4.20
N GLY A 279 -26.12 -8.66 -4.45
CA GLY A 279 -27.17 -8.96 -3.49
C GLY A 279 -27.54 -10.45 -3.44
N PRO A 280 -28.08 -10.96 -2.31
CA PRO A 280 -28.51 -12.35 -2.17
C PRO A 280 -29.64 -12.72 -3.12
N GLU A 281 -30.44 -11.74 -3.57
CA GLU A 281 -31.54 -11.94 -4.53
C GLU A 281 -31.05 -12.06 -5.97
N LYS A 282 -29.77 -11.65 -6.24
CA LYS A 282 -29.16 -11.70 -7.57
C LYS A 282 -27.80 -12.38 -7.53
N PRO A 283 -27.75 -13.70 -7.24
CA PRO A 283 -26.49 -14.46 -7.29
C PRO A 283 -26.00 -14.61 -8.73
N LEU A 284 -24.69 -14.78 -8.91
CA LEU A 284 -24.07 -14.80 -10.24
C LEU A 284 -24.66 -15.86 -11.18
N ASN A 285 -25.05 -17.02 -10.66
CA ASN A 285 -25.66 -18.09 -11.48
C ASN A 285 -27.05 -17.72 -12.05
N GLY A 286 -27.65 -16.62 -11.62
CA GLY A 286 -28.90 -16.07 -12.15
C GLY A 286 -28.70 -14.84 -13.06
N CYS A 287 -27.43 -14.46 -13.32
CA CYS A 287 -27.06 -13.30 -14.13
C CYS A 287 -26.71 -13.71 -15.58
N SER A 288 -26.88 -12.78 -16.51
CA SER A 288 -26.32 -12.90 -17.85
C SER A 288 -24.79 -12.75 -17.84
N GLU A 289 -24.10 -13.22 -18.88
CA GLU A 289 -22.63 -13.08 -18.97
C GLU A 289 -22.18 -11.59 -18.85
N SER A 290 -22.91 -10.66 -19.48
CA SER A 290 -22.61 -9.23 -19.37
C SER A 290 -22.72 -8.72 -17.94
N GLU A 291 -23.73 -9.13 -17.18
CA GLU A 291 -23.89 -8.74 -15.78
C GLU A 291 -22.81 -9.37 -14.89
N ILE A 292 -22.35 -10.58 -15.21
CA ILE A 292 -21.24 -11.22 -14.53
C ILE A 292 -19.95 -10.41 -14.77
N ASP A 293 -19.69 -10.01 -16.02
CA ASP A 293 -18.52 -9.19 -16.36
C ASP A 293 -18.56 -7.82 -15.65
N ASP A 294 -19.74 -7.22 -15.50
CA ASP A 294 -19.92 -5.97 -14.73
C ASP A 294 -19.55 -6.17 -13.24
N TYR A 295 -20.02 -7.25 -12.62
CA TYR A 295 -19.65 -7.57 -11.24
C TYR A 295 -18.16 -7.88 -11.09
N MET A 296 -17.55 -8.59 -12.03
CA MET A 296 -16.13 -8.90 -12.00
C MET A 296 -15.28 -7.65 -12.22
N SER A 297 -15.69 -6.74 -13.10
CA SER A 297 -15.05 -5.44 -13.29
C SER A 297 -15.10 -4.60 -12.01
N LYS A 298 -16.27 -4.54 -11.37
CA LYS A 298 -16.43 -3.90 -10.07
C LYS A 298 -15.54 -4.51 -8.99
N LEU A 299 -15.42 -5.85 -8.94
CA LEU A 299 -14.51 -6.53 -8.02
C LEU A 299 -13.06 -6.10 -8.25
N VAL A 300 -12.63 -6.04 -9.50
CA VAL A 300 -11.29 -5.60 -9.89
C VAL A 300 -11.02 -4.18 -9.42
N ASP A 301 -11.96 -3.24 -9.69
CA ASP A 301 -11.83 -1.83 -9.29
C ASP A 301 -11.75 -1.68 -7.77
N GLU A 302 -12.61 -2.37 -7.01
CA GLU A 302 -12.60 -2.34 -5.55
C GLU A 302 -11.31 -2.96 -4.98
N ILE A 303 -10.78 -4.03 -5.58
CA ILE A 303 -9.50 -4.63 -5.19
C ILE A 303 -8.37 -3.64 -5.43
N ILE A 304 -8.31 -3.01 -6.60
CA ILE A 304 -7.30 -1.99 -6.94
C ILE A 304 -7.35 -0.85 -5.94
N GLU A 305 -8.55 -0.38 -5.57
CA GLU A 305 -8.72 0.66 -4.54
C GLU A 305 -8.14 0.22 -3.18
N LYS A 306 -8.39 -1.02 -2.76
CA LYS A 306 -7.88 -1.55 -1.47
C LYS A 306 -6.39 -1.87 -1.50
N MET A 307 -5.81 -2.10 -2.66
CA MET A 307 -4.36 -2.20 -2.86
C MET A 307 -3.65 -0.84 -2.77
N CYS A 308 -4.40 0.26 -2.62
CA CYS A 308 -3.91 1.64 -2.59
C CYS A 308 -3.38 2.14 -3.93
N LEU A 309 -4.08 1.83 -4.97
CA LEU A 309 -3.83 2.38 -6.29
C LEU A 309 -4.72 3.57 -6.55
#